data_9941c60f2859d3d6dadbe7aaeda62c75
#
_entry.id   9941c60f2859d3d6dadbe7aaeda62c75
#
_cell.length_a   1.000
_cell.length_b   1.000
_cell.length_c   1.000
_cell.angle_alpha   90.00
_cell.angle_beta   90.00
_cell.angle_gamma   90.00
#
_symmetry.space_group_name_H-M   'P 1'
#
loop_
_entity.id
_entity.type
_entity.pdbx_description
1 polymer ?
#
loop_
_entity_poly.entity_id
_entity_poly.type
_entity_poly.pdbx_seq_one_letter_code
_entity_poly.pdbx_strand_id
1 'polypeptide(L)'
;MSKNIIVVGGGAAGMLAAYFAAEAGNKVALLEKNEKLGKKIYITGKGRCNLTNACDVEELFLNVKSNSKFLYSAFYGFDNSQVIAFFEKHGMPVKVERGNRVFPVSDKSSDVIFALQRALKEKKVEVLLHTEVSKLCYEKITDTKADEEAADKKTELKITGVILKDGTTMVADAVIVATGGLSYPST
;
A
#
# COMPACT_ATOMS: atom_id res chain seq x y z
N MET A 1 8.15 20.15 4.83
CA MET A 1 6.74 20.44 5.16
C MET A 1 5.96 19.13 5.13
N SER A 2 5.06 18.90 6.09
CA SER A 2 4.16 17.74 6.08
C SER A 2 3.15 17.84 4.95
N LYS A 3 2.92 16.75 4.21
CA LYS A 3 1.94 16.67 3.13
C LYS A 3 0.70 15.92 3.57
N ASN A 4 -0.44 16.22 2.95
CA ASN A 4 -1.66 15.44 3.08
C ASN A 4 -1.63 14.34 2.00
N ILE A 5 -1.62 13.09 2.41
CA ILE A 5 -1.54 11.93 1.50
C ILE A 5 -2.81 11.09 1.65
N ILE A 6 -3.43 10.75 0.54
CA ILE A 6 -4.52 9.79 0.50
C ILE A 6 -3.99 8.46 -0.03
N VAL A 7 -4.29 7.37 0.68
CA VAL A 7 -4.04 6.01 0.22
C VAL A 7 -5.38 5.34 -0.09
N VAL A 8 -5.55 4.84 -1.30
CA VAL A 8 -6.78 4.21 -1.77
C VAL A 8 -6.63 2.69 -1.75
N GLY A 9 -7.37 2.03 -0.88
CA GLY A 9 -7.40 0.57 -0.70
C GLY A 9 -6.72 0.10 0.58
N GLY A 10 -7.49 -0.48 1.49
CA GLY A 10 -7.08 -0.99 2.81
C GLY A 10 -6.56 -2.42 2.80
N GLY A 11 -5.93 -2.87 1.70
CA GLY A 11 -5.23 -4.14 1.60
C GLY A 11 -3.81 -4.10 2.19
N ALA A 12 -3.04 -5.19 2.03
CA ALA A 12 -1.67 -5.29 2.54
C ALA A 12 -0.78 -4.12 2.06
N ALA A 13 -0.79 -3.86 0.75
CA ALA A 13 0.01 -2.80 0.14
C ALA A 13 -0.40 -1.42 0.64
N GLY A 14 -1.71 -1.14 0.72
CA GLY A 14 -2.19 0.17 1.15
C GLY A 14 -1.94 0.43 2.63
N MET A 15 -2.10 -0.57 3.50
CA MET A 15 -1.80 -0.40 4.93
C MET A 15 -0.31 -0.14 5.18
N LEU A 16 0.60 -0.85 4.50
CA LEU A 16 2.04 -0.59 4.60
C LEU A 16 2.41 0.77 3.99
N ALA A 17 1.86 1.12 2.83
CA ALA A 17 2.10 2.42 2.20
C ALA A 17 1.66 3.58 3.11
N ALA A 18 0.49 3.45 3.74
CA ALA A 18 -0.02 4.44 4.69
C ALA A 18 0.87 4.57 5.93
N TYR A 19 1.34 3.43 6.48
CA TYR A 19 2.27 3.43 7.60
C TYR A 19 3.56 4.19 7.26
N PHE A 20 4.24 3.84 6.18
CA PHE A 20 5.51 4.47 5.81
C PHE A 20 5.34 5.93 5.39
N ALA A 21 4.25 6.28 4.72
CA ALA A 21 3.94 7.67 4.41
C ALA A 21 3.77 8.52 5.68
N ALA A 22 3.08 7.97 6.71
CA ALA A 22 2.91 8.64 7.99
C ALA A 22 4.22 8.67 8.81
N GLU A 23 5.00 7.59 8.78
CA GLU A 23 6.33 7.54 9.41
C GLU A 23 7.29 8.60 8.85
N ALA A 24 7.17 8.93 7.56
CA ALA A 24 7.89 10.04 6.92
C ALA A 24 7.37 11.44 7.31
N GLY A 25 6.48 11.55 8.29
CA GLY A 25 5.99 12.81 8.84
C GLY A 25 4.81 13.45 8.11
N ASN A 26 4.12 12.71 7.26
CA ASN A 26 2.95 13.20 6.54
C ASN A 26 1.64 12.92 7.30
N LYS A 27 0.60 13.68 6.97
CA LYS A 27 -0.79 13.39 7.38
C LYS A 27 -1.38 12.42 6.36
N VAL A 28 -1.86 11.25 6.83
CA VAL A 28 -2.30 10.19 5.94
C VAL A 28 -3.73 9.76 6.25
N ALA A 29 -4.57 9.73 5.21
CA ALA A 29 -5.88 9.12 5.22
C ALA A 29 -5.87 7.84 4.36
N LEU A 30 -6.28 6.71 4.93
CA LEU A 30 -6.42 5.42 4.25
C LEU A 30 -7.91 5.16 3.99
N LEU A 31 -8.29 5.14 2.71
CA LEU A 31 -9.68 4.95 2.28
C LEU A 31 -9.90 3.49 1.87
N GLU A 32 -10.91 2.84 2.46
CA GLU A 32 -11.31 1.47 2.15
C GLU A 32 -12.81 1.42 1.85
N LYS A 33 -13.18 0.84 0.70
CA LYS A 33 -14.59 0.72 0.29
C LYS A 33 -15.42 -0.22 1.15
N ASN A 34 -14.76 -1.21 1.75
CA ASN A 34 -15.39 -2.25 2.54
C ASN A 34 -15.56 -1.86 4.02
N GLU A 35 -16.27 -2.70 4.76
CA GLU A 35 -16.54 -2.59 6.19
C GLU A 35 -15.32 -2.89 7.08
N LYS A 36 -14.22 -3.41 6.49
CA LYS A 36 -13.00 -3.80 7.22
C LYS A 36 -11.77 -3.76 6.33
N LEU A 37 -10.62 -3.56 6.96
CA LEU A 37 -9.32 -3.66 6.31
C LEU A 37 -8.95 -5.13 6.02
N GLY A 38 -8.12 -5.34 5.00
CA GLY A 38 -7.45 -6.61 4.76
C GLY A 38 -8.33 -7.76 4.31
N LYS A 39 -9.51 -7.54 3.70
CA LYS A 39 -10.44 -8.62 3.29
C LYS A 39 -9.74 -9.74 2.51
N LYS A 40 -8.87 -9.39 1.56
CA LYS A 40 -8.14 -10.38 0.78
C LYS A 40 -7.10 -11.14 1.63
N ILE A 41 -6.52 -10.54 2.66
CA ILE A 41 -5.57 -11.19 3.57
C ILE A 41 -6.25 -12.34 4.32
N TYR A 42 -7.51 -12.18 4.75
CA TYR A 42 -8.25 -13.22 5.48
C TYR A 42 -8.35 -14.54 4.74
N ILE A 43 -8.37 -14.51 3.40
CA ILE A 43 -8.54 -15.73 2.58
C ILE A 43 -7.22 -16.27 2.03
N THR A 44 -6.11 -15.56 2.19
CA THR A 44 -4.80 -16.01 1.71
C THR A 44 -4.24 -17.17 2.57
N GLY A 45 -3.44 -18.03 1.96
CA GLY A 45 -2.80 -19.15 2.67
C GLY A 45 -3.79 -20.04 3.44
N LYS A 46 -5.00 -20.24 2.93
CA LYS A 46 -6.09 -20.99 3.59
C LYS A 46 -6.44 -20.43 4.98
N GLY A 47 -6.43 -19.11 5.11
CA GLY A 47 -6.73 -18.42 6.36
C GLY A 47 -5.52 -18.24 7.30
N ARG A 48 -4.34 -18.73 6.93
CA ARG A 48 -3.09 -18.61 7.72
C ARG A 48 -2.26 -17.39 7.35
N CYS A 49 -2.36 -16.89 6.11
CA CYS A 49 -1.54 -15.87 5.47
C CYS A 49 -0.05 -16.24 5.41
N ASN A 50 0.40 -16.77 4.27
CA ASN A 50 1.83 -16.81 3.97
C ASN A 50 2.33 -15.36 3.80
N LEU A 51 3.06 -14.86 4.79
CA LEU A 51 3.44 -13.45 4.89
C LEU A 51 4.52 -13.09 3.87
N THR A 52 5.59 -13.87 3.87
CA THR A 52 6.76 -13.72 2.99
C THR A 52 7.53 -15.03 2.91
N ASN A 53 8.71 -14.99 2.31
CA ASN A 53 9.68 -16.09 2.32
C ASN A 53 10.97 -15.63 3.01
N ALA A 54 11.58 -16.49 3.84
CA ALA A 54 12.79 -16.19 4.60
C ALA A 54 14.09 -16.58 3.84
N CYS A 55 14.04 -16.66 2.51
CA CYS A 55 15.23 -16.86 1.68
C CYS A 55 16.02 -15.56 1.51
N ASP A 56 17.21 -15.63 0.93
CA ASP A 56 17.99 -14.46 0.56
C ASP A 56 17.26 -13.62 -0.51
N VAL A 57 17.50 -12.33 -0.53
CA VAL A 57 16.79 -11.40 -1.45
C VAL A 57 17.06 -11.74 -2.91
N GLU A 58 18.23 -12.25 -3.24
CA GLU A 58 18.63 -12.73 -4.56
C GLU A 58 17.73 -13.90 -5.03
N GLU A 59 17.41 -14.82 -4.11
CA GLU A 59 16.50 -15.94 -4.41
C GLU A 59 15.07 -15.45 -4.67
N LEU A 60 14.61 -14.38 -4.01
CA LEU A 60 13.33 -13.76 -4.33
C LEU A 60 13.26 -13.31 -5.78
N PHE A 61 14.34 -12.68 -6.30
CA PHE A 61 14.41 -12.24 -7.70
C PHE A 61 14.34 -13.38 -8.70
N LEU A 62 14.95 -14.54 -8.39
CA LEU A 62 14.89 -15.73 -9.24
C LEU A 62 13.46 -16.28 -9.39
N ASN A 63 12.59 -16.03 -8.41
CA ASN A 63 11.20 -16.47 -8.41
C ASN A 63 10.25 -15.45 -9.08
N VAL A 64 10.72 -14.27 -9.49
CA VAL A 64 9.93 -13.30 -10.25
C VAL A 64 9.89 -13.72 -11.71
N LYS A 65 8.72 -14.11 -12.20
CA LYS A 65 8.53 -14.69 -13.54
C LYS A 65 8.93 -13.77 -14.70
N SER A 66 8.75 -12.47 -14.56
CA SER A 66 9.04 -11.49 -15.60
C SER A 66 9.37 -10.13 -15.00
N ASN A 67 10.22 -9.37 -15.71
CA ASN A 67 10.56 -7.98 -15.36
C ASN A 67 11.06 -7.80 -13.91
N SER A 68 11.88 -8.74 -13.41
CA SER A 68 12.40 -8.69 -12.02
C SER A 68 13.16 -7.41 -11.71
N LYS A 69 13.84 -6.81 -12.70
CA LYS A 69 14.57 -5.53 -12.54
C LYS A 69 13.68 -4.38 -12.06
N PHE A 70 12.40 -4.37 -12.41
CA PHE A 70 11.44 -3.39 -11.94
C PHE A 70 11.29 -3.38 -10.41
N LEU A 71 11.52 -4.53 -9.76
CA LEU A 71 11.37 -4.71 -8.32
C LEU A 71 12.65 -4.44 -7.52
N TYR A 72 13.79 -4.11 -8.16
CA TYR A 72 15.06 -3.89 -7.44
C TYR A 72 14.91 -2.87 -6.31
N SER A 73 14.43 -1.67 -6.61
CA SER A 73 14.27 -0.62 -5.60
C SER A 73 13.31 -1.03 -4.48
N ALA A 74 12.25 -1.78 -4.80
CA ALA A 74 11.28 -2.22 -3.81
C ALA A 74 11.87 -3.29 -2.87
N PHE A 75 12.53 -4.32 -3.41
CA PHE A 75 13.06 -5.43 -2.62
C PHE A 75 14.29 -5.05 -1.80
N TYR A 76 15.17 -4.18 -2.33
CA TYR A 76 16.31 -3.67 -1.55
C TYR A 76 15.93 -2.51 -0.63
N GLY A 77 14.83 -1.80 -0.89
CA GLY A 77 14.32 -0.74 -0.02
C GLY A 77 13.53 -1.26 1.20
N PHE A 78 12.85 -2.39 1.03
CA PHE A 78 12.10 -3.06 2.09
C PHE A 78 12.03 -4.57 1.80
N ASP A 79 13.05 -5.29 2.26
CA ASP A 79 13.25 -6.70 2.00
C ASP A 79 12.37 -7.62 2.87
N ASN A 80 12.44 -8.93 2.62
CA ASN A 80 11.70 -9.93 3.36
C ASN A 80 12.10 -10.03 4.83
N SER A 81 13.34 -9.76 5.19
CA SER A 81 13.80 -9.73 6.59
C SER A 81 13.20 -8.52 7.33
N GLN A 82 13.14 -7.38 6.67
CA GLN A 82 12.50 -6.17 7.19
C GLN A 82 10.98 -6.35 7.31
N VAL A 83 10.33 -7.10 6.40
CA VAL A 83 8.92 -7.49 6.55
C VAL A 83 8.72 -8.32 7.82
N ILE A 84 9.56 -9.32 8.08
CA ILE A 84 9.50 -10.14 9.30
C ILE A 84 9.65 -9.24 10.53
N ALA A 85 10.71 -8.45 10.60
CA ALA A 85 10.99 -7.55 11.71
C ALA A 85 9.86 -6.54 11.96
N PHE A 86 9.23 -6.04 10.89
CA PHE A 86 8.07 -5.15 10.99
C PHE A 86 6.92 -5.82 11.75
N PHE A 87 6.55 -7.05 11.40
CA PHE A 87 5.44 -7.74 12.03
C PHE A 87 5.75 -8.13 13.48
N GLU A 88 6.96 -8.59 13.77
CA GLU A 88 7.41 -8.89 15.13
C GLU A 88 7.42 -7.65 16.02
N LYS A 89 7.93 -6.52 15.52
CA LYS A 89 7.87 -5.21 16.20
C LYS A 89 6.43 -4.82 16.58
N HIS A 90 5.46 -5.14 15.72
CA HIS A 90 4.06 -4.82 15.96
C HIS A 90 3.30 -5.97 16.66
N GLY A 91 4.02 -6.83 17.40
CA GLY A 91 3.45 -7.84 18.29
C GLY A 91 2.82 -9.04 17.60
N MET A 92 3.34 -9.42 16.42
CA MET A 92 2.96 -10.65 15.73
C MET A 92 4.20 -11.52 15.50
N PRO A 93 4.50 -12.47 16.40
CA PRO A 93 5.59 -13.41 16.22
C PRO A 93 5.33 -14.31 15.01
N VAL A 94 6.40 -14.62 14.27
CA VAL A 94 6.34 -15.45 13.08
C VAL A 94 7.09 -16.78 13.25
N LYS A 95 6.77 -17.74 12.38
CA LYS A 95 7.50 -19.00 12.25
C LYS A 95 7.84 -19.26 10.78
N VAL A 96 8.98 -19.90 10.56
CA VAL A 96 9.42 -20.35 9.24
C VAL A 96 9.09 -21.83 9.08
N GLU A 97 8.40 -22.18 8.00
CA GLU A 97 8.04 -23.55 7.64
C GLU A 97 8.83 -24.03 6.41
N ARG A 98 8.61 -25.28 6.03
CA ARG A 98 9.26 -25.89 4.86
C ARG A 98 9.18 -24.98 3.63
N GLY A 99 10.30 -24.82 2.94
CA GLY A 99 10.45 -23.93 1.77
C GLY A 99 10.53 -22.46 2.17
N ASN A 100 11.07 -22.16 3.35
CA ASN A 100 11.29 -20.82 3.89
C ASN A 100 10.00 -19.96 3.98
N ARG A 101 8.83 -20.58 3.98
CA ARG A 101 7.55 -19.85 4.06
C ARG A 101 7.33 -19.32 5.46
N VAL A 102 6.98 -18.04 5.56
CA VAL A 102 6.78 -17.34 6.83
C VAL A 102 5.30 -17.18 7.14
N PHE A 103 4.90 -17.65 8.32
CA PHE A 103 3.52 -17.57 8.81
C PHE A 103 3.48 -16.97 10.22
N PRO A 104 2.33 -16.38 10.63
CA PRO A 104 2.10 -16.10 12.05
C PRO A 104 2.22 -17.40 12.89
N VAL A 105 2.80 -17.30 14.09
CA VAL A 105 2.85 -18.47 15.02
C VAL A 105 1.46 -18.99 15.33
N SER A 106 0.46 -18.13 15.39
CA SER A 106 -0.93 -18.44 15.65
C SER A 106 -1.65 -19.19 14.51
N ASP A 107 -1.07 -19.23 13.31
CA ASP A 107 -1.72 -19.70 12.08
C ASP A 107 -3.01 -18.95 11.70
N LYS A 108 -3.16 -17.69 12.13
CA LYS A 108 -4.35 -16.87 11.86
C LYS A 108 -3.99 -15.63 11.05
N SER A 109 -4.58 -15.51 9.86
CA SER A 109 -4.44 -14.32 9.01
C SER A 109 -4.97 -13.04 9.66
N SER A 110 -5.90 -13.15 10.62
CA SER A 110 -6.37 -12.01 11.43
C SER A 110 -5.25 -11.31 12.18
N ASP A 111 -4.23 -12.04 12.65
CA ASP A 111 -3.15 -11.46 13.42
C ASP A 111 -2.24 -10.59 12.56
N VAL A 112 -2.09 -10.94 11.27
CA VAL A 112 -1.44 -10.07 10.27
C VAL A 112 -2.17 -8.74 10.15
N ILE A 113 -3.50 -8.78 10.07
CA ILE A 113 -4.33 -7.58 9.96
C ILE A 113 -4.25 -6.75 11.25
N PHE A 114 -4.32 -7.37 12.41
CA PHE A 114 -4.20 -6.69 13.69
C PHE A 114 -2.83 -6.04 13.89
N ALA A 115 -1.74 -6.67 13.43
CA ALA A 115 -0.41 -6.07 13.47
C ALA A 115 -0.35 -4.81 12.59
N LEU A 116 -0.88 -4.88 11.36
CA LEU A 116 -0.97 -3.73 10.46
C LEU A 116 -1.85 -2.61 11.05
N GLN A 117 -2.99 -2.94 11.65
CA GLN A 117 -3.86 -1.96 12.30
C GLN A 117 -3.19 -1.28 13.50
N ARG A 118 -2.41 -2.03 14.30
CA ARG A 118 -1.60 -1.45 15.39
C ARG A 118 -0.57 -0.46 14.85
N ALA A 119 0.13 -0.83 13.76
CA ALA A 119 1.09 0.03 13.09
C ALA A 119 0.45 1.34 12.60
N LEU A 120 -0.70 1.26 11.92
CA LEU A 120 -1.44 2.43 11.46
C LEU A 120 -1.87 3.34 12.62
N LYS A 121 -2.36 2.74 13.70
CA LYS A 121 -2.78 3.49 14.91
C LYS A 121 -1.59 4.19 15.58
N GLU A 122 -0.43 3.52 15.68
CA GLU A 122 0.81 4.12 16.22
C GLU A 122 1.22 5.36 15.44
N LYS A 123 1.10 5.33 14.11
CA LYS A 123 1.42 6.46 13.23
C LYS A 123 0.26 7.45 13.04
N LYS A 124 -0.85 7.27 13.75
CA LYS A 124 -2.04 8.14 13.70
C LYS A 124 -2.62 8.28 12.30
N VAL A 125 -2.55 7.22 11.49
CA VAL A 125 -3.20 7.17 10.18
C VAL A 125 -4.71 7.20 10.39
N GLU A 126 -5.40 8.11 9.68
CA GLU A 126 -6.85 8.16 9.64
C GLU A 126 -7.38 7.05 8.73
N VAL A 127 -8.19 6.14 9.27
CA VAL A 127 -8.77 5.02 8.51
C VAL A 127 -10.25 5.28 8.29
N LEU A 128 -10.64 5.41 7.03
CA LEU A 128 -12.02 5.64 6.59
C LEU A 128 -12.55 4.40 5.86
N LEU A 129 -13.38 3.64 6.56
CA LEU A 129 -14.09 2.48 6.01
C LEU A 129 -15.36 2.93 5.27
N HIS A 130 -15.95 2.04 4.46
CA HIS A 130 -17.12 2.34 3.63
C HIS A 130 -16.91 3.56 2.72
N THR A 131 -15.65 3.86 2.36
CA THR A 131 -15.24 5.04 1.61
C THR A 131 -14.70 4.61 0.25
N GLU A 132 -15.57 4.63 -0.75
CA GLU A 132 -15.25 4.20 -2.12
C GLU A 132 -14.83 5.40 -2.97
N VAL A 133 -13.60 5.34 -3.50
CA VAL A 133 -13.08 6.35 -4.43
C VAL A 133 -13.54 6.01 -5.85
N SER A 134 -14.12 6.98 -6.54
CA SER A 134 -14.60 6.84 -7.93
C SER A 134 -13.60 7.39 -8.95
N LYS A 135 -12.93 8.50 -8.63
CA LYS A 135 -12.03 9.20 -9.58
C LYS A 135 -10.88 9.89 -8.86
N LEU A 136 -9.80 10.13 -9.60
CA LEU A 136 -8.73 11.05 -9.19
C LEU A 136 -9.09 12.48 -9.64
N CYS A 137 -8.77 13.46 -8.78
CA CYS A 137 -8.80 14.88 -9.15
C CYS A 137 -7.43 15.30 -9.65
N TYR A 138 -7.38 16.08 -10.70
CA TYR A 138 -6.15 16.64 -11.23
C TYR A 138 -6.37 18.02 -11.85
N GLU A 139 -5.32 18.82 -11.82
CA GLU A 139 -5.23 20.11 -12.52
C GLU A 139 -4.24 19.99 -13.66
N LYS A 140 -4.50 20.71 -14.75
CA LYS A 140 -3.57 20.84 -15.86
C LYS A 140 -2.57 21.96 -15.52
N ILE A 141 -1.30 21.64 -15.45
CA ILE A 141 -0.24 22.62 -15.36
C ILE A 141 0.19 22.95 -16.79
N THR A 142 -0.12 24.14 -17.25
CA THR A 142 0.44 24.69 -18.50
C THR A 142 1.71 25.42 -18.13
N ASP A 143 2.86 24.94 -18.55
CA ASP A 143 4.12 25.63 -18.34
C ASP A 143 4.14 26.92 -19.21
N THR A 144 3.93 28.06 -18.56
CA THR A 144 3.90 29.38 -19.23
C THR A 144 5.29 29.90 -19.56
N LYS A 145 6.35 29.13 -19.32
CA LYS A 145 7.75 29.52 -19.53
C LYS A 145 8.44 28.80 -20.70
N ALA A 146 7.72 28.01 -21.49
CA ALA A 146 8.29 27.43 -22.69
C ALA A 146 8.26 28.51 -23.81
N ASP A 147 9.42 28.80 -24.40
CA ASP A 147 9.57 29.62 -25.58
C ASP A 147 8.55 29.24 -26.67
N GLU A 148 7.97 30.24 -27.34
CA GLU A 148 6.85 30.13 -28.28
C GLU A 148 7.12 29.23 -29.50
N GLU A 149 8.32 28.69 -29.66
CA GLU A 149 8.75 27.89 -30.84
C GLU A 149 8.71 26.34 -30.63
N ALA A 150 8.38 25.81 -29.44
CA ALA A 150 8.30 24.37 -29.22
C ALA A 150 6.88 23.83 -29.50
N ALA A 151 6.71 23.14 -30.63
CA ALA A 151 5.44 22.58 -31.11
C ALA A 151 4.84 21.46 -30.24
N ASP A 152 5.47 21.05 -29.14
CA ASP A 152 4.99 20.03 -28.21
C ASP A 152 4.82 20.60 -26.79
N LYS A 153 3.69 21.28 -26.53
CA LYS A 153 3.30 21.68 -25.17
C LYS A 153 2.96 20.43 -24.38
N LYS A 154 3.92 19.91 -23.61
CA LYS A 154 3.69 18.81 -22.65
C LYS A 154 2.75 19.33 -21.56
N THR A 155 1.50 18.93 -21.61
CA THR A 155 0.55 19.20 -20.54
C THR A 155 0.86 18.26 -19.38
N GLU A 156 1.38 18.80 -18.27
CA GLU A 156 1.55 18.03 -17.05
C GLU A 156 0.24 18.01 -16.25
N LEU A 157 -0.08 16.86 -15.68
CA LEU A 157 -1.24 16.67 -14.80
C LEU A 157 -0.75 16.60 -13.35
N LYS A 158 -1.21 17.48 -12.50
CA LYS A 158 -0.97 17.46 -11.06
C LYS A 158 -2.19 16.88 -10.35
N ILE A 159 -1.98 15.79 -9.61
CA ILE A 159 -3.03 15.24 -8.74
C ILE A 159 -3.31 16.20 -7.59
N THR A 160 -4.58 16.46 -7.33
CA THR A 160 -5.06 17.37 -6.27
C THR A 160 -5.97 16.68 -5.26
N GLY A 161 -6.30 15.41 -5.46
CA GLY A 161 -7.14 14.64 -4.54
C GLY A 161 -7.93 13.52 -5.19
N VAL A 162 -9.04 13.18 -4.59
CA VAL A 162 -9.97 12.13 -5.06
C VAL A 162 -11.42 12.58 -4.97
N ILE A 163 -12.28 11.99 -5.81
CA ILE A 163 -13.74 12.09 -5.71
C ILE A 163 -14.26 10.74 -5.21
N LEU A 164 -15.05 10.75 -4.16
CA LEU A 164 -15.73 9.58 -3.61
C LEU A 164 -16.97 9.24 -4.45
N LYS A 165 -17.50 8.04 -4.25
CA LYS A 165 -18.69 7.56 -4.97
C LYS A 165 -19.96 8.38 -4.66
N ASP A 166 -20.04 8.97 -3.47
CA ASP A 166 -21.12 9.87 -3.06
C ASP A 166 -21.00 11.30 -3.61
N GLY A 167 -19.95 11.58 -4.39
CA GLY A 167 -19.66 12.90 -4.95
C GLY A 167 -18.77 13.80 -4.09
N THR A 168 -18.45 13.40 -2.86
CA THR A 168 -17.58 14.18 -1.97
C THR A 168 -16.17 14.25 -2.54
N THR A 169 -15.56 15.44 -2.49
CA THR A 169 -14.15 15.65 -2.89
C THR A 169 -13.25 15.71 -1.67
N MET A 170 -12.17 14.95 -1.69
CA MET A 170 -11.10 15.02 -0.69
C MET A 170 -9.81 15.52 -1.33
N VAL A 171 -9.26 16.61 -0.81
CA VAL A 171 -8.03 17.25 -1.32
C VAL A 171 -6.80 16.56 -0.73
N ALA A 172 -5.76 16.36 -1.55
CA ALA A 172 -4.49 15.79 -1.14
C ALA A 172 -3.33 16.33 -1.98
N ASP A 173 -2.13 16.36 -1.38
CA ASP A 173 -0.89 16.69 -2.08
C ASP A 173 -0.36 15.51 -2.91
N ALA A 174 -0.73 14.28 -2.53
CA ALA A 174 -0.41 13.06 -3.25
C ALA A 174 -1.45 11.97 -2.99
N VAL A 175 -1.62 11.06 -3.96
CA VAL A 175 -2.51 9.91 -3.86
C VAL A 175 -1.73 8.64 -4.19
N ILE A 176 -1.80 7.64 -3.30
CA ILE A 176 -1.26 6.30 -3.52
C ILE A 176 -2.42 5.37 -3.85
N VAL A 177 -2.40 4.77 -5.05
CA VAL A 177 -3.43 3.81 -5.48
C VAL A 177 -2.96 2.39 -5.17
N ALA A 178 -3.64 1.73 -4.22
CA ALA A 178 -3.32 0.38 -3.73
C ALA A 178 -4.55 -0.54 -3.75
N THR A 179 -5.37 -0.44 -4.79
CA THR A 179 -6.67 -1.13 -4.92
C THR A 179 -6.57 -2.64 -5.14
N GLY A 180 -5.35 -3.14 -5.36
CA GLY A 180 -5.09 -4.57 -5.61
C GLY A 180 -5.44 -5.02 -7.03
N GLY A 181 -5.32 -6.33 -7.27
CA GLY A 181 -5.62 -6.94 -8.56
C GLY A 181 -7.07 -7.45 -8.66
N LEU A 182 -7.41 -7.95 -9.85
CA LEU A 182 -8.76 -8.44 -10.20
C LEU A 182 -9.11 -9.82 -9.65
N SER A 183 -8.15 -10.53 -9.01
CA SER A 183 -8.45 -11.81 -8.33
C SER A 183 -9.36 -11.55 -7.13
N TYR A 184 -10.43 -12.32 -6.99
CA TYR A 184 -11.46 -12.13 -5.96
C TYR A 184 -12.17 -10.77 -6.05
N PRO A 185 -12.97 -10.52 -7.10
CA PRO A 185 -13.61 -9.23 -7.34
C PRO A 185 -14.61 -8.80 -6.26
N SER A 186 -15.05 -9.73 -5.41
CA SER A 186 -15.96 -9.47 -4.27
C SER A 186 -15.27 -8.96 -3.00
N THR A 187 -13.94 -8.78 -3.03
CA THR A 187 -13.18 -8.31 -1.86
C THR A 187 -12.69 -6.88 -2.00
#